data_19fcc5532cf6de86c1c9811dc1ec1d10
#
_entry.id   19fcc5532cf6de86c1c9811dc1ec1d10
#
_cell.length_a   1.000
_cell.length_b   1.000
_cell.length_c   1.000
_cell.angle_alpha   90.00
_cell.angle_beta   90.00
_cell.angle_gamma   90.00
#
_symmetry.space_group_name_H-M   'P 1'
#
loop_
_entity.id
_entity.type
_entity.pdbx_description
1 polymer ?
#
loop_
_entity_poly.entity_id
_entity_poly.type
_entity_poly.pdbx_seq_one_letter_code
_entity_poly.pdbx_strand_id
1 'polypeptide(L)'
;KIWDPNSLAIKEFSPSDFVEVSGMVSLYNGKLQFKLDSARVADEGEYNPTDYMASSRFDIEEMSKEFFDMIKSINNKYLRTLLENIFVEDTEFFNIFKKASAAKSVHHGYLGGLLEHSLSVARLTSLMCSNYDYANRDLAVTAAMLHDVGKIRELSPFPENDYTDEGNLIGHIVIGYGM
;
A
#
# COMPACT_ATOMS: atom_id res chain seq x y z
N LYS A 1 22.83 4.94 -19.19
CA LYS A 1 23.32 6.30 -19.47
C LYS A 1 22.76 6.73 -20.82
N ILE A 2 22.13 7.90 -20.88
CA ILE A 2 21.65 8.51 -22.11
C ILE A 2 22.84 9.24 -22.73
N TRP A 3 23.24 8.88 -23.93
CA TRP A 3 24.37 9.50 -24.62
C TRP A 3 23.93 10.66 -25.52
N ASP A 4 22.69 10.62 -26.00
CA ASP A 4 22.08 11.70 -26.77
C ASP A 4 20.70 12.04 -26.18
N PRO A 5 20.66 12.99 -25.23
CA PRO A 5 19.41 13.38 -24.57
C PRO A 5 18.42 14.09 -25.51
N ASN A 6 18.86 14.52 -26.70
CA ASN A 6 18.02 15.18 -27.70
C ASN A 6 17.51 14.21 -28.79
N SER A 7 17.75 12.90 -28.63
CA SER A 7 17.26 11.91 -29.55
C SER A 7 15.72 11.88 -29.56
N LEU A 8 15.11 11.96 -30.74
CA LEU A 8 13.66 11.84 -30.93
C LEU A 8 13.10 10.45 -30.47
N ALA A 9 13.99 9.47 -30.29
CA ALA A 9 13.63 8.15 -29.78
C ALA A 9 13.48 8.09 -28.25
N ILE A 10 13.88 9.16 -27.55
CA ILE A 10 13.74 9.29 -26.11
C ILE A 10 12.64 10.32 -25.84
N LYS A 11 11.46 9.85 -25.47
CA LYS A 11 10.33 10.70 -25.08
C LYS A 11 10.49 11.18 -23.64
N GLU A 12 9.91 12.32 -23.32
CA GLU A 12 9.89 12.83 -21.93
C GLU A 12 9.09 11.87 -21.03
N PHE A 13 9.60 11.66 -19.84
CA PHE A 13 8.95 10.92 -18.76
C PHE A 13 9.30 11.57 -17.42
N SER A 14 8.42 11.40 -16.46
CA SER A 14 8.55 11.94 -15.11
C SER A 14 9.06 10.88 -14.12
N PRO A 15 9.60 11.30 -12.96
CA PRO A 15 9.81 10.35 -11.86
C PRO A 15 8.52 9.57 -11.57
N SER A 16 8.66 8.31 -11.26
CA SER A 16 7.57 7.35 -10.99
C SER A 16 6.79 6.87 -12.21
N ASP A 17 7.07 7.32 -13.44
CA ASP A 17 6.50 6.71 -14.64
C ASP A 17 7.09 5.32 -14.88
N PHE A 18 6.24 4.38 -15.31
CA PHE A 18 6.71 3.12 -15.89
C PHE A 18 7.13 3.38 -17.33
N VAL A 19 8.37 3.04 -17.64
CA VAL A 19 8.95 3.31 -18.97
C VAL A 19 9.39 2.03 -19.66
N GLU A 20 9.00 1.89 -20.92
CA GLU A 20 9.60 0.91 -21.79
C GLU A 20 10.91 1.45 -22.34
N VAL A 21 11.99 0.68 -22.18
CA VAL A 21 13.31 1.06 -22.65
C VAL A 21 13.88 -0.02 -23.57
N SER A 22 14.53 0.40 -24.67
CA SER A 22 15.34 -0.49 -25.47
C SER A 22 16.77 0.00 -25.57
N GLY A 23 17.71 -0.94 -25.70
CA GLY A 23 19.12 -0.60 -25.77
C GLY A 23 20.03 -1.81 -25.67
N MET A 24 21.33 -1.56 -25.56
CA MET A 24 22.35 -2.59 -25.49
C MET A 24 23.06 -2.62 -24.15
N VAL A 25 23.25 -3.83 -23.62
CA VAL A 25 24.12 -4.06 -22.48
C VAL A 25 25.57 -4.10 -22.93
N SER A 26 26.43 -3.33 -22.31
CA SER A 26 27.87 -3.30 -22.58
C SER A 26 28.67 -3.35 -21.28
N LEU A 27 29.90 -3.82 -21.37
CA LEU A 27 30.83 -3.83 -20.24
C LEU A 27 31.76 -2.61 -20.37
N TYR A 28 31.80 -1.76 -19.35
CA TYR A 28 32.71 -0.63 -19.28
C TYR A 28 33.40 -0.58 -17.93
N ASN A 29 34.72 -0.62 -17.93
CA ASN A 29 35.57 -0.67 -16.71
C ASN A 29 35.13 -1.79 -15.72
N GLY A 30 34.79 -2.96 -16.23
CA GLY A 30 34.36 -4.11 -15.41
C GLY A 30 32.94 -4.00 -14.84
N LYS A 31 32.19 -2.97 -15.19
CA LYS A 31 30.79 -2.77 -14.77
C LYS A 31 29.85 -2.87 -15.97
N LEU A 32 28.74 -3.59 -15.78
CA LEU A 32 27.67 -3.61 -16.77
C LEU A 32 27.04 -2.22 -16.87
N GLN A 33 26.87 -1.77 -18.10
CA GLN A 33 26.15 -0.54 -18.44
C GLN A 33 25.08 -0.86 -19.47
N PHE A 34 23.93 -0.23 -19.31
CA PHE A 34 22.85 -0.25 -20.29
C PHE A 34 22.91 1.05 -21.10
N LYS A 35 23.18 0.95 -22.41
CA LYS A 35 23.11 2.07 -23.33
C LYS A 35 21.70 2.15 -23.88
N LEU A 36 20.99 3.22 -23.55
CA LEU A 36 19.63 3.47 -24.00
C LEU A 36 19.62 3.91 -25.46
N ASP A 37 18.83 3.24 -26.29
CA ASP A 37 18.59 3.61 -27.67
C ASP A 37 17.20 4.25 -27.82
N SER A 38 16.18 3.80 -27.06
CA SER A 38 14.86 4.44 -26.99
C SER A 38 14.26 4.33 -25.60
N ALA A 39 13.37 5.27 -25.26
CA ALA A 39 12.56 5.27 -24.05
C ALA A 39 11.20 5.94 -24.33
N ARG A 40 10.12 5.36 -23.80
CA ARG A 40 8.79 5.96 -23.78
C ARG A 40 8.07 5.60 -22.49
N VAL A 41 7.08 6.37 -22.10
CA VAL A 41 6.14 5.96 -21.07
C VAL A 41 5.37 4.75 -21.55
N ALA A 42 5.24 3.73 -20.73
CA ALA A 42 4.46 2.53 -21.01
C ALA A 42 2.96 2.84 -20.88
N ASP A 43 2.15 2.34 -21.81
CA ASP A 43 0.71 2.52 -21.76
C ASP A 43 0.08 1.60 -20.70
N GLU A 44 -1.10 2.00 -20.21
CA GLU A 44 -1.84 1.20 -19.22
C GLU A 44 -2.17 -0.18 -19.81
N GLY A 45 -1.80 -1.25 -19.09
CA GLY A 45 -1.96 -2.63 -19.53
C GLY A 45 -0.72 -3.25 -20.22
N GLU A 46 0.32 -2.47 -20.53
CA GLU A 46 1.59 -3.01 -21.06
C GLU A 46 2.50 -3.57 -19.94
N TYR A 47 2.21 -3.24 -18.69
CA TYR A 47 2.96 -3.69 -17.54
C TYR A 47 2.02 -4.04 -16.37
N ASN A 48 2.50 -4.92 -15.49
CA ASN A 48 1.85 -5.16 -14.22
C ASN A 48 2.67 -4.46 -13.11
N PRO A 49 2.12 -3.46 -12.43
CA PRO A 49 2.85 -2.74 -11.37
C PRO A 49 3.47 -3.65 -10.31
N THR A 50 2.83 -4.78 -10.02
CA THR A 50 3.33 -5.74 -9.00
C THR A 50 4.65 -6.42 -9.38
N ASP A 51 5.02 -6.43 -10.67
CA ASP A 51 6.27 -7.02 -11.13
C ASP A 51 7.48 -6.11 -10.84
N TYR A 52 7.21 -4.82 -10.59
CA TYR A 52 8.25 -3.80 -10.38
C TYR A 52 8.26 -3.22 -8.97
N MET A 53 7.25 -3.53 -8.17
CA MET A 53 7.10 -3.06 -6.80
C MET A 53 7.09 -4.24 -5.83
N ALA A 54 7.72 -4.05 -4.68
CA ALA A 54 7.53 -5.01 -3.61
C ALA A 54 6.04 -5.10 -3.27
N SER A 55 5.52 -6.31 -3.19
CA SER A 55 4.13 -6.58 -2.82
C SER A 55 4.08 -7.57 -1.66
N SER A 56 2.96 -7.61 -0.94
CA SER A 56 2.71 -8.65 0.04
C SER A 56 2.91 -10.03 -0.62
N ARG A 57 3.53 -10.95 0.13
CA ARG A 57 3.62 -12.36 -0.26
C ARG A 57 2.30 -13.12 -0.09
N PHE A 58 1.35 -12.52 0.60
CA PHE A 58 0.00 -13.05 0.77
C PHE A 58 -0.92 -12.45 -0.29
N ASP A 59 -1.87 -13.25 -0.73
CA ASP A 59 -2.87 -12.81 -1.69
C ASP A 59 -3.78 -11.74 -1.09
N ILE A 60 -3.89 -10.59 -1.79
CA ILE A 60 -4.66 -9.43 -1.30
C ILE A 60 -6.15 -9.76 -1.18
N GLU A 61 -6.70 -10.58 -2.08
CA GLU A 61 -8.12 -10.93 -2.05
C GLU A 61 -8.41 -11.93 -0.90
N GLU A 62 -7.50 -12.86 -0.62
CA GLU A 62 -7.60 -13.74 0.54
C GLU A 62 -7.53 -12.93 1.85
N MET A 63 -6.58 -12.00 1.96
CA MET A 63 -6.50 -11.10 3.11
C MET A 63 -7.75 -10.23 3.27
N SER A 64 -8.29 -9.72 2.16
CA SER A 64 -9.52 -8.92 2.17
C SER A 64 -10.71 -9.72 2.69
N LYS A 65 -10.85 -10.96 2.24
CA LYS A 65 -11.90 -11.86 2.72
C LYS A 65 -11.80 -12.10 4.22
N GLU A 66 -10.60 -12.38 4.71
CA GLU A 66 -10.38 -12.60 6.14
C GLU A 66 -10.63 -11.32 6.96
N PHE A 67 -10.26 -10.15 6.42
CA PHE A 67 -10.53 -8.87 7.05
C PHE A 67 -12.04 -8.63 7.21
N PHE A 68 -12.84 -8.93 6.18
CA PHE A 68 -14.30 -8.86 6.26
C PHE A 68 -14.90 -9.90 7.21
N ASP A 69 -14.33 -11.10 7.28
CA ASP A 69 -14.79 -12.11 8.24
C ASP A 69 -14.47 -11.69 9.69
N MET A 70 -13.37 -10.98 9.91
CA MET A 70 -13.06 -10.35 11.20
C MET A 70 -14.11 -9.29 11.58
N ILE A 71 -14.53 -8.43 10.64
CA ILE A 71 -15.63 -7.46 10.85
C ILE A 71 -16.91 -8.17 11.28
N LYS A 72 -17.31 -9.23 10.57
CA LYS A 72 -18.50 -10.01 10.89
C LYS A 72 -18.43 -10.66 12.28
N SER A 73 -17.22 -10.95 12.78
CA SER A 73 -17.00 -11.54 14.11
C SER A 73 -17.25 -10.58 15.28
N ILE A 74 -17.40 -9.28 15.01
CA ILE A 74 -17.72 -8.27 16.02
C ILE A 74 -19.19 -8.39 16.42
N ASN A 75 -19.45 -8.66 17.70
CA ASN A 75 -20.81 -8.83 18.24
C ASN A 75 -21.48 -7.48 18.53
N ASN A 76 -20.72 -6.48 18.96
CA ASN A 76 -21.24 -5.14 19.20
C ASN A 76 -21.69 -4.51 17.88
N LYS A 77 -23.03 -4.32 17.74
CA LYS A 77 -23.63 -3.82 16.50
C LYS A 77 -23.12 -2.45 16.06
N TYR A 78 -22.83 -1.56 17.01
CA TYR A 78 -22.37 -0.20 16.67
C TYR A 78 -20.94 -0.21 16.13
N LEU A 79 -20.05 -1.00 16.76
CA LEU A 79 -18.67 -1.17 16.29
C LEU A 79 -18.62 -1.89 14.95
N ARG A 80 -19.45 -2.92 14.76
CA ARG A 80 -19.57 -3.62 13.49
C ARG A 80 -20.09 -2.70 12.40
N THR A 81 -21.18 -1.94 12.64
CA THR A 81 -21.70 -0.98 11.65
C THR A 81 -20.67 0.10 11.30
N LEU A 82 -19.88 0.57 12.27
CA LEU A 82 -18.79 1.50 11.98
C LEU A 82 -17.79 0.91 10.98
N LEU A 83 -17.32 -0.31 11.22
CA LEU A 83 -16.38 -0.99 10.32
C LEU A 83 -17.00 -1.32 8.96
N GLU A 84 -18.28 -1.74 8.94
CA GLU A 84 -19.00 -2.00 7.70
C GLU A 84 -19.13 -0.74 6.85
N ASN A 85 -19.47 0.41 7.43
CA ASN A 85 -19.57 1.67 6.70
C ASN A 85 -18.23 2.09 6.08
N ILE A 86 -17.12 1.91 6.80
CA ILE A 86 -15.80 2.33 6.33
C ILE A 86 -15.22 1.35 5.29
N PHE A 87 -15.32 0.04 5.53
CA PHE A 87 -14.58 -0.95 4.73
C PHE A 87 -15.43 -1.77 3.77
N VAL A 88 -16.76 -1.80 3.94
CA VAL A 88 -17.65 -2.60 3.10
C VAL A 88 -18.51 -1.71 2.20
N GLU A 89 -19.14 -0.68 2.77
CA GLU A 89 -20.02 0.21 2.01
C GLU A 89 -19.20 1.22 1.18
N ASP A 90 -18.10 1.75 1.73
CA ASP A 90 -17.17 2.58 0.98
C ASP A 90 -16.14 1.73 0.22
N THR A 91 -16.57 1.25 -0.93
CA THR A 91 -15.75 0.39 -1.79
C THR A 91 -14.54 1.13 -2.38
N GLU A 92 -14.62 2.44 -2.58
CA GLU A 92 -13.52 3.26 -3.07
C GLU A 92 -12.43 3.35 -2.00
N PHE A 93 -12.82 3.68 -0.77
CA PHE A 93 -11.92 3.70 0.37
C PHE A 93 -11.20 2.36 0.55
N PHE A 94 -11.94 1.25 0.56
CA PHE A 94 -11.34 -0.07 0.73
C PHE A 94 -10.39 -0.44 -0.41
N ASN A 95 -10.69 -0.05 -1.65
CA ASN A 95 -9.80 -0.28 -2.79
C ASN A 95 -8.46 0.48 -2.66
N ILE A 96 -8.47 1.67 -2.06
CA ILE A 96 -7.25 2.41 -1.73
C ILE A 96 -6.53 1.71 -0.58
N PHE A 97 -7.24 1.41 0.52
CA PHE A 97 -6.71 0.80 1.74
C PHE A 97 -6.01 -0.53 1.46
N LYS A 98 -6.63 -1.44 0.69
CA LYS A 98 -6.08 -2.77 0.42
C LYS A 98 -4.81 -2.77 -0.44
N LYS A 99 -4.52 -1.66 -1.13
CA LYS A 99 -3.33 -1.48 -1.96
C LYS A 99 -2.26 -0.62 -1.29
N ALA A 100 -2.61 0.11 -0.25
CA ALA A 100 -1.70 1.03 0.43
C ALA A 100 -0.56 0.28 1.16
N SER A 101 0.56 0.98 1.33
CA SER A 101 1.65 0.54 2.21
C SER A 101 1.40 0.97 3.65
N ALA A 102 1.98 0.26 4.60
CA ALA A 102 1.97 0.67 6.01
C ALA A 102 3.19 1.52 6.39
N ALA A 103 4.17 1.69 5.50
CA ALA A 103 5.37 2.47 5.75
C ALA A 103 6.07 2.87 4.44
N LYS A 104 6.91 3.89 4.48
CA LYS A 104 7.70 4.33 3.32
C LYS A 104 8.68 3.26 2.82
N SER A 105 9.40 2.55 3.71
CA SER A 105 10.53 1.70 3.30
C SER A 105 10.83 0.48 4.16
N VAL A 106 10.25 0.36 5.34
CA VAL A 106 10.46 -0.77 6.28
C VAL A 106 9.13 -1.35 6.68
N HIS A 107 9.08 -2.54 7.26
CA HIS A 107 7.88 -3.19 7.83
C HIS A 107 6.58 -2.88 7.08
N HIS A 108 6.20 -3.75 6.14
CA HIS A 108 5.00 -3.57 5.30
C HIS A 108 5.02 -2.34 4.37
N GLY A 109 6.23 -1.84 3.99
CA GLY A 109 6.43 -0.78 3.00
C GLY A 109 6.31 -1.27 1.56
N TYR A 110 5.23 -2.00 1.25
CA TYR A 110 4.95 -2.62 -0.04
C TYR A 110 3.44 -2.63 -0.33
N LEU A 111 3.10 -2.94 -1.56
CA LEU A 111 1.71 -3.03 -2.02
C LEU A 111 0.92 -4.05 -1.18
N GLY A 112 -0.21 -3.63 -0.62
CA GLY A 112 -1.01 -4.46 0.29
C GLY A 112 -0.50 -4.50 1.73
N GLY A 113 0.58 -3.80 2.04
CA GLY A 113 1.21 -3.81 3.37
C GLY A 113 0.32 -3.26 4.48
N LEU A 114 -0.52 -2.27 4.20
CA LEU A 114 -1.44 -1.70 5.20
C LEU A 114 -2.54 -2.68 5.59
N LEU A 115 -3.12 -3.38 4.62
CA LEU A 115 -4.10 -4.44 4.88
C LEU A 115 -3.47 -5.59 5.67
N GLU A 116 -2.29 -6.07 5.25
CA GLU A 116 -1.54 -7.13 5.93
C GLU A 116 -1.23 -6.76 7.38
N HIS A 117 -0.74 -5.54 7.60
CA HIS A 117 -0.43 -5.03 8.94
C HIS A 117 -1.68 -4.98 9.82
N SER A 118 -2.73 -4.31 9.36
CA SER A 118 -3.98 -4.14 10.11
C SER A 118 -4.64 -5.47 10.45
N LEU A 119 -4.65 -6.42 9.51
CA LEU A 119 -5.15 -7.77 9.72
C LEU A 119 -4.31 -8.54 10.75
N SER A 120 -2.98 -8.44 10.67
CA SER A 120 -2.06 -9.08 11.61
C SER A 120 -2.25 -8.55 13.04
N VAL A 121 -2.37 -7.22 13.20
CA VAL A 121 -2.62 -6.60 14.51
C VAL A 121 -4.00 -7.01 15.04
N ALA A 122 -5.03 -7.04 14.21
CA ALA A 122 -6.37 -7.46 14.61
C ALA A 122 -6.41 -8.93 15.08
N ARG A 123 -5.72 -9.85 14.38
CA ARG A 123 -5.58 -11.26 14.77
C ARG A 123 -4.90 -11.41 16.14
N LEU A 124 -3.75 -10.73 16.31
CA LEU A 124 -3.03 -10.76 17.58
C LEU A 124 -3.86 -10.19 18.72
N THR A 125 -4.54 -9.07 18.48
CA THR A 125 -5.43 -8.45 19.46
C THR A 125 -6.58 -9.39 19.86
N SER A 126 -7.21 -10.03 18.87
CA SER A 126 -8.28 -11.00 19.14
C SER A 126 -7.78 -12.19 19.99
N LEU A 127 -6.59 -12.71 19.64
CA LEU A 127 -5.95 -13.80 20.41
C LEU A 127 -5.60 -13.35 21.83
N MET A 128 -5.03 -12.16 22.00
CA MET A 128 -4.70 -11.64 23.32
C MET A 128 -5.95 -11.46 24.19
N CYS A 129 -7.03 -10.93 23.63
CA CYS A 129 -8.30 -10.76 24.37
C CYS A 129 -8.90 -12.09 24.86
N SER A 130 -8.62 -13.21 24.18
CA SER A 130 -9.10 -14.52 24.66
C SER A 130 -8.45 -15.01 25.96
N ASN A 131 -7.35 -14.39 26.39
CA ASN A 131 -6.65 -14.70 27.62
C ASN A 131 -7.02 -13.76 28.79
N TYR A 132 -7.86 -12.76 28.56
CA TYR A 132 -8.19 -11.74 29.55
C TYR A 132 -9.69 -11.46 29.57
N ASP A 133 -10.40 -12.04 30.51
CA ASP A 133 -11.87 -11.95 30.64
C ASP A 133 -12.41 -10.51 30.78
N TYR A 134 -11.55 -9.58 31.26
CA TYR A 134 -11.91 -8.16 31.40
C TYR A 134 -11.70 -7.35 30.12
N ALA A 135 -11.05 -7.91 29.10
CA ALA A 135 -10.80 -7.20 27.86
C ALA A 135 -12.04 -7.18 26.96
N ASN A 136 -12.42 -5.99 26.52
CA ASN A 136 -13.48 -5.86 25.52
C ASN A 136 -12.89 -6.15 24.13
N ARG A 137 -13.02 -7.42 23.70
CA ARG A 137 -12.50 -7.89 22.40
C ARG A 137 -13.01 -7.07 21.24
N ASP A 138 -14.31 -6.80 21.18
CA ASP A 138 -14.92 -6.08 20.06
C ASP A 138 -14.34 -4.68 19.91
N LEU A 139 -14.17 -3.97 21.03
CA LEU A 139 -13.56 -2.63 21.04
C LEU A 139 -12.09 -2.69 20.64
N ALA A 140 -11.33 -3.62 21.20
CA ALA A 140 -9.89 -3.74 20.95
C ALA A 140 -9.60 -4.12 19.49
N VAL A 141 -10.35 -5.08 18.92
CA VAL A 141 -10.21 -5.48 17.51
C VAL A 141 -10.64 -4.37 16.58
N THR A 142 -11.73 -3.65 16.88
CA THR A 142 -12.15 -2.47 16.11
C THR A 142 -11.06 -1.41 16.09
N ALA A 143 -10.48 -1.09 17.25
CA ALA A 143 -9.37 -0.15 17.34
C ALA A 143 -8.14 -0.63 16.53
N ALA A 144 -7.82 -1.93 16.60
CA ALA A 144 -6.74 -2.54 15.84
C ALA A 144 -6.95 -2.44 14.32
N MET A 145 -8.19 -2.54 13.84
CA MET A 145 -8.50 -2.41 12.41
C MET A 145 -8.45 -0.96 11.93
N LEU A 146 -8.68 0.02 12.81
CA LEU A 146 -8.78 1.43 12.46
C LEU A 146 -7.49 2.22 12.75
N HIS A 147 -6.55 1.71 13.57
CA HIS A 147 -5.44 2.50 14.12
C HIS A 147 -4.57 3.18 13.05
N ASP A 148 -4.45 2.57 11.90
CA ASP A 148 -3.56 3.01 10.82
C ASP A 148 -4.30 3.48 9.56
N VAL A 149 -5.63 3.66 9.59
CA VAL A 149 -6.41 4.08 8.40
C VAL A 149 -5.91 5.39 7.79
N GLY A 150 -5.42 6.33 8.61
CA GLY A 150 -4.88 7.60 8.16
C GLY A 150 -3.64 7.48 7.27
N LYS A 151 -2.99 6.32 7.22
CA LYS A 151 -1.82 6.09 6.36
C LYS A 151 -2.13 6.19 4.87
N ILE A 152 -3.37 5.99 4.46
CA ILE A 152 -3.79 6.20 3.06
C ILE A 152 -3.66 7.65 2.60
N ARG A 153 -3.55 8.62 3.53
CA ARG A 153 -3.32 10.03 3.26
C ARG A 153 -1.95 10.51 3.74
N GLU A 154 -1.36 9.82 4.73
CA GLU A 154 0.00 10.07 5.20
C GLU A 154 1.04 9.78 4.12
N LEU A 155 0.82 8.71 3.34
CA LEU A 155 1.71 8.28 2.27
C LEU A 155 1.05 8.47 0.91
N SER A 156 1.85 8.91 -0.08
CA SER A 156 1.41 8.94 -1.47
C SER A 156 1.24 7.52 -2.01
N PRO A 157 0.36 7.33 -3.00
CA PRO A 157 0.20 6.03 -3.66
C PRO A 157 1.50 5.55 -4.31
N PHE A 158 1.60 4.23 -4.50
CA PHE A 158 2.64 3.68 -5.37
C PHE A 158 2.54 4.23 -6.80
N PRO A 159 3.69 4.37 -7.50
CA PRO A 159 5.03 3.88 -7.14
C PRO A 159 5.86 4.82 -6.26
N GLU A 160 5.40 6.01 -5.96
CA GLU A 160 6.17 7.00 -5.20
C GLU A 160 6.36 6.58 -3.74
N ASN A 161 5.29 6.22 -3.06
CA ASN A 161 5.26 5.76 -1.67
C ASN A 161 6.08 6.63 -0.71
N ASP A 162 5.91 7.94 -0.78
CA ASP A 162 6.58 8.92 0.06
C ASP A 162 5.59 9.66 0.97
N TYR A 163 6.10 10.33 2.00
CA TYR A 163 5.25 11.15 2.86
C TYR A 163 4.67 12.33 2.11
N THR A 164 3.36 12.51 2.23
CA THR A 164 2.66 13.71 1.78
C THR A 164 2.97 14.90 2.71
N ASP A 165 2.65 16.12 2.28
CA ASP A 165 2.76 17.30 3.16
C ASP A 165 1.87 17.14 4.41
N GLU A 166 0.66 16.62 4.25
CA GLU A 166 -0.25 16.32 5.35
C GLU A 166 0.36 15.25 6.28
N GLY A 167 0.94 14.21 5.71
CA GLY A 167 1.61 13.14 6.46
C GLY A 167 2.78 13.64 7.30
N ASN A 168 3.63 14.49 6.72
CA ASN A 168 4.77 15.09 7.42
C ASN A 168 4.36 16.04 8.54
N LEU A 169 3.28 16.81 8.37
CA LEU A 169 2.88 17.86 9.31
C LEU A 169 1.95 17.35 10.42
N ILE A 170 1.07 16.40 10.11
CA ILE A 170 -0.03 15.98 10.99
C ILE A 170 0.16 14.53 11.48
N GLY A 171 0.56 13.63 10.58
CA GLY A 171 0.74 12.20 10.86
C GLY A 171 -0.58 11.41 10.86
N HIS A 172 -0.48 10.09 10.58
CA HIS A 172 -1.62 9.22 10.33
C HIS A 172 -2.63 9.11 11.48
N ILE A 173 -2.19 9.26 12.74
CA ILE A 173 -3.09 9.14 13.90
C ILE A 173 -4.14 10.27 13.87
N VAL A 174 -3.68 11.52 13.69
CA VAL A 174 -4.58 12.68 13.66
C VAL A 174 -5.38 12.71 12.36
N ILE A 175 -4.76 12.35 11.25
CA ILE A 175 -5.47 12.18 9.96
C ILE A 175 -6.60 11.16 10.12
N GLY A 176 -6.30 9.97 10.65
CA GLY A 176 -7.30 8.91 10.85
C GLY A 176 -8.43 9.30 11.81
N TYR A 177 -8.13 10.12 12.83
CA TYR A 177 -9.16 10.67 13.72
C TYR A 177 -10.13 11.62 13.00
N GLY A 178 -9.66 12.32 11.97
CA GLY A 178 -10.45 13.27 11.19
C GLY A 178 -11.23 12.65 10.02
N MET A 179 -11.03 11.35 9.75
CA MET A 179 -11.70 10.60 8.68
C MET A 179 -13.01 10.01 9.17
#